data_68be2d6ee26ee09900b5e02f7f210cf6
#
_entry.id   68be2d6ee26ee09900b5e02f7f210cf6
#
_cell.length_a   1.000
_cell.length_b   1.000
_cell.length_c   1.000
_cell.angle_alpha   90.00
_cell.angle_beta   90.00
_cell.angle_gamma   90.00
#
_symmetry.space_group_name_H-M   'P 1'
#
loop_
_entity.id
_entity.type
_entity.pdbx_description
1 polymer ?
#
loop_
_entity_poly.entity_id
_entity_poly.type
_entity_poly.pdbx_seq_one_letter_code
_entity_poly.pdbx_strand_id
1 'polypeptide(L)'
;MEKTIYFDPSEYIRGIQQLLISDKKKIGFLFGAGSSLAKKNDKSLMVPAIGIMTREIVEELSIGNDKFKNVFAELKEELGDKFNVETLLSNLELKLSFINKGLLNGINKAELSTLIQSIKKSIHKKVSVHKVGDKIVSKEVIGSLVQADFSKWIGQADRKHPVEIFTTNYDFLFELGLEHNDISYYDGFCGSLRPFFNPHTVEDLKFLPNQTKLWKIHGSLGWSFDVENEKILRSISNDEDFLIYPSTLKYKDSKKQPYESLLDRLSNFIKQDDSVLITCGYSWGDEHINSRIISALKTNTTSHVVALFFDKFDKITVDSNISKIGLQTSKVSVYATSNAVIGCKYGKWRLKTEPNGDDTINVNQYFDEDAPTMEVNEINKEFIGEEIWTGEGEFKLCDFGNLVSFLELMLNEDDILILAKNGKK
;
A
#
# COMPACT_ATOMS: atom_id res chain seq x y z
N MET A 1 14.25 3.06 -35.11
CA MET A 1 13.10 2.99 -34.22
C MET A 1 13.34 1.85 -33.26
N GLU A 2 13.39 2.10 -31.97
CA GLU A 2 13.48 1.01 -30.96
C GLU A 2 12.19 0.18 -31.06
N LYS A 3 12.35 -1.13 -31.12
CA LYS A 3 11.22 -2.07 -31.23
C LYS A 3 10.44 -2.05 -29.91
N THR A 4 9.18 -1.63 -29.93
CA THR A 4 8.30 -1.68 -28.75
C THR A 4 8.19 -3.14 -28.27
N ILE A 5 8.41 -3.34 -26.98
CA ILE A 5 8.27 -4.65 -26.32
C ILE A 5 6.83 -4.78 -25.85
N TYR A 6 6.22 -5.94 -26.08
CA TYR A 6 4.89 -6.27 -25.59
C TYR A 6 4.93 -7.47 -24.68
N PHE A 7 4.16 -7.41 -23.61
CA PHE A 7 3.94 -8.48 -22.64
C PHE A 7 2.48 -8.92 -22.70
N ASP A 8 2.26 -10.22 -22.75
CA ASP A 8 0.91 -10.79 -22.74
C ASP A 8 0.37 -10.87 -21.32
N PRO A 9 -0.66 -10.08 -20.95
CA PRO A 9 -1.17 -10.06 -19.58
C PRO A 9 -1.67 -11.42 -19.10
N SER A 10 -2.17 -12.30 -19.99
CA SER A 10 -2.67 -13.63 -19.62
C SER A 10 -1.58 -14.51 -19.00
N GLU A 11 -0.35 -14.42 -19.50
CA GLU A 11 0.79 -15.19 -18.97
C GLU A 11 1.12 -14.77 -17.53
N TYR A 12 1.05 -13.46 -17.24
CA TYR A 12 1.41 -12.91 -15.94
C TYR A 12 0.29 -13.04 -14.90
N ILE A 13 -0.97 -12.98 -15.31
CA ILE A 13 -2.12 -13.31 -14.44
C ILE A 13 -2.04 -14.76 -13.99
N ARG A 14 -1.80 -15.69 -14.91
CA ARG A 14 -1.56 -17.12 -14.58
C ARG A 14 -0.35 -17.31 -13.69
N GLY A 15 0.72 -16.54 -13.94
CA GLY A 15 1.92 -16.54 -13.10
C GLY A 15 1.63 -16.14 -11.66
N ILE A 16 0.88 -15.06 -11.43
CA ILE A 16 0.43 -14.63 -10.08
C ILE A 16 -0.42 -15.72 -9.43
N GLN A 17 -1.37 -16.30 -10.16
CA GLN A 17 -2.20 -17.39 -9.65
C GLN A 17 -1.34 -18.57 -9.17
N GLN A 18 -0.40 -19.02 -10.00
CA GLN A 18 0.49 -20.13 -9.65
C GLN A 18 1.37 -19.84 -8.43
N LEU A 19 1.86 -18.60 -8.29
CA LEU A 19 2.61 -18.19 -7.12
C LEU A 19 1.74 -18.24 -5.85
N LEU A 20 0.49 -17.82 -5.94
CA LEU A 20 -0.43 -17.73 -4.80
C LEU A 20 -0.97 -19.07 -4.35
N ILE A 21 -1.17 -20.04 -5.23
CA ILE A 21 -1.63 -21.40 -4.85
C ILE A 21 -0.48 -22.33 -4.44
N SER A 22 0.77 -21.91 -4.62
CA SER A 22 1.93 -22.77 -4.33
C SER A 22 2.21 -22.88 -2.82
N ASP A 23 2.15 -24.08 -2.27
CA ASP A 23 2.49 -24.36 -0.86
C ASP A 23 3.97 -24.17 -0.52
N LYS A 24 4.84 -24.11 -1.53
CA LYS A 24 6.28 -23.90 -1.33
C LYS A 24 6.64 -22.45 -1.14
N LYS A 25 5.80 -21.52 -1.61
CA LYS A 25 6.08 -20.08 -1.57
C LYS A 25 5.64 -19.47 -0.25
N LYS A 26 6.53 -18.68 0.33
CA LYS A 26 6.22 -17.79 1.45
C LYS A 26 5.70 -16.48 0.87
N ILE A 27 4.45 -16.18 1.11
CA ILE A 27 3.78 -15.01 0.53
C ILE A 27 3.75 -13.88 1.55
N GLY A 28 4.29 -12.73 1.15
CA GLY A 28 4.15 -11.47 1.85
C GLY A 28 3.46 -10.45 0.97
N PHE A 29 2.68 -9.57 1.59
CA PHE A 29 2.10 -8.42 0.91
C PHE A 29 2.66 -7.14 1.54
N LEU A 30 2.95 -6.14 0.70
CA LEU A 30 3.23 -4.78 1.17
C LEU A 30 2.15 -3.85 0.61
N PHE A 31 1.30 -3.36 1.50
CA PHE A 31 0.21 -2.46 1.18
C PHE A 31 0.54 -1.02 1.55
N GLY A 32 0.21 -0.09 0.67
CA GLY A 32 0.27 1.33 0.92
C GLY A 32 -1.11 1.98 0.91
N ALA A 33 -1.16 3.31 0.86
CA ALA A 33 -2.38 4.12 0.95
C ALA A 33 -3.46 3.74 -0.08
N GLY A 34 -3.07 3.21 -1.24
CA GLY A 34 -4.02 2.73 -2.24
C GLY A 34 -4.95 1.63 -1.73
N SER A 35 -4.49 0.78 -0.80
CA SER A 35 -5.36 -0.25 -0.20
C SER A 35 -6.43 0.33 0.74
N SER A 36 -6.20 1.48 1.38
CA SER A 36 -7.17 2.17 2.22
C SER A 36 -8.15 3.06 1.43
N LEU A 37 -7.91 3.21 0.12
CA LEU A 37 -8.82 3.90 -0.80
C LEU A 37 -9.82 2.96 -1.47
N ALA A 38 -9.59 1.65 -1.43
CA ALA A 38 -10.41 0.67 -2.12
C ALA A 38 -11.82 0.61 -1.55
N LYS A 39 -12.81 0.60 -2.45
CA LYS A 39 -14.23 0.52 -2.13
C LYS A 39 -14.86 -0.71 -2.76
N LYS A 40 -15.67 -1.39 -1.98
CA LYS A 40 -16.58 -2.44 -2.48
C LYS A 40 -17.96 -1.86 -2.81
N ASN A 41 -18.42 -0.92 -1.99
CA ASN A 41 -19.70 -0.22 -2.13
C ASN A 41 -19.67 1.12 -1.38
N ASP A 42 -20.77 1.85 -1.37
CA ASP A 42 -20.89 3.17 -0.72
C ASP A 42 -20.77 3.12 0.81
N LYS A 43 -20.89 1.96 1.45
CA LYS A 43 -20.70 1.79 2.90
C LYS A 43 -19.26 1.56 3.29
N SER A 44 -18.36 1.29 2.33
CA SER A 44 -16.95 1.02 2.60
C SER A 44 -16.26 2.26 3.17
N LEU A 45 -15.53 2.05 4.27
CA LEU A 45 -14.69 3.08 4.85
C LEU A 45 -13.48 3.35 3.96
N MET A 46 -13.05 4.59 3.92
CA MET A 46 -11.83 5.00 3.21
C MET A 46 -11.02 5.97 4.03
N VAL A 47 -9.71 5.86 3.92
CA VAL A 47 -8.79 6.87 4.42
C VAL A 47 -8.26 7.68 3.23
N PRO A 48 -8.31 9.02 3.27
CA PRO A 48 -7.87 9.84 2.15
C PRO A 48 -6.38 9.63 1.87
N ALA A 49 -6.01 9.64 0.58
CA ALA A 49 -4.61 9.63 0.17
C ALA A 49 -3.86 10.83 0.75
N ILE A 50 -2.54 10.67 0.97
CA ILE A 50 -1.69 11.66 1.64
C ILE A 50 -1.79 13.07 1.03
N GLY A 51 -1.88 13.20 -0.28
CA GLY A 51 -2.02 14.48 -0.96
C GLY A 51 -3.36 15.17 -0.68
N ILE A 52 -4.47 14.40 -0.66
CA ILE A 52 -5.80 14.90 -0.30
C ILE A 52 -5.81 15.30 1.19
N MET A 53 -5.33 14.42 2.05
CA MET A 53 -5.21 14.64 3.48
C MET A 53 -4.41 15.91 3.79
N THR A 54 -3.27 16.10 3.12
CA THR A 54 -2.44 17.30 3.28
C THR A 54 -3.20 18.57 2.95
N ARG A 55 -3.86 18.60 1.79
CA ARG A 55 -4.64 19.76 1.36
C ARG A 55 -5.73 20.09 2.36
N GLU A 56 -6.51 19.11 2.77
CA GLU A 56 -7.61 19.31 3.72
C GLU A 56 -7.12 19.78 5.09
N ILE A 57 -6.00 19.27 5.60
CA ILE A 57 -5.41 19.71 6.89
C ILE A 57 -4.89 21.14 6.79
N VAL A 58 -4.19 21.48 5.70
CA VAL A 58 -3.71 22.85 5.48
C VAL A 58 -4.87 23.83 5.39
N GLU A 59 -5.93 23.50 4.67
CA GLU A 59 -7.15 24.31 4.57
C GLU A 59 -7.81 24.48 5.95
N GLU A 60 -8.07 23.37 6.66
CA GLU A 60 -8.70 23.37 8.00
C GLU A 60 -7.94 24.26 9.00
N LEU A 61 -6.62 24.10 9.09
CA LEU A 61 -5.79 24.84 10.06
C LEU A 61 -5.45 26.28 9.63
N SER A 62 -5.69 26.63 8.38
CA SER A 62 -5.53 28.00 7.88
C SER A 62 -6.77 28.87 8.10
N ILE A 63 -7.94 28.28 8.34
CA ILE A 63 -9.18 29.02 8.57
C ILE A 63 -9.08 29.81 9.87
N GLY A 64 -9.18 31.13 9.77
CA GLY A 64 -9.13 32.05 10.92
C GLY A 64 -7.75 32.18 11.58
N ASN A 65 -6.69 31.67 10.98
CA ASN A 65 -5.32 31.73 11.48
C ASN A 65 -4.32 32.12 10.39
N ASP A 66 -4.16 33.42 10.17
CA ASP A 66 -3.24 33.97 9.16
C ASP A 66 -1.78 33.57 9.41
N LYS A 67 -1.37 33.38 10.67
CA LYS A 67 -0.01 32.94 11.00
C LYS A 67 0.24 31.54 10.47
N PHE A 68 -0.65 30.59 10.72
CA PHE A 68 -0.51 29.22 10.23
C PHE A 68 -0.58 29.17 8.70
N LYS A 69 -1.46 29.94 8.09
CA LYS A 69 -1.56 30.08 6.63
C LYS A 69 -0.22 30.52 6.02
N ASN A 70 0.44 31.52 6.60
CA ASN A 70 1.75 31.99 6.14
C ASN A 70 2.83 30.92 6.32
N VAL A 71 2.86 30.25 7.48
CA VAL A 71 3.77 29.13 7.73
C VAL A 71 3.63 28.03 6.68
N PHE A 72 2.40 27.62 6.35
CA PHE A 72 2.16 26.61 5.32
C PHE A 72 2.61 27.07 3.93
N ALA A 73 2.42 28.36 3.59
CA ALA A 73 2.89 28.91 2.32
C ALA A 73 4.42 28.85 2.21
N GLU A 74 5.14 29.30 3.23
CA GLU A 74 6.60 29.25 3.27
C GLU A 74 7.12 27.80 3.22
N LEU A 75 6.50 26.87 3.96
CA LEU A 75 6.89 25.47 3.97
C LEU A 75 6.60 24.77 2.64
N LYS A 76 5.55 25.20 1.93
CA LYS A 76 5.27 24.69 0.59
C LYS A 76 6.34 25.09 -0.41
N GLU A 77 6.86 26.33 -0.32
CA GLU A 77 8.01 26.78 -1.14
C GLU A 77 9.28 26.03 -0.76
N GLU A 78 9.54 25.82 0.55
CA GLU A 78 10.72 25.15 1.05
C GLU A 78 10.77 23.65 0.65
N LEU A 79 9.63 22.94 0.73
CA LEU A 79 9.54 21.51 0.48
C LEU A 79 9.26 21.15 -0.99
N GLY A 80 8.74 22.10 -1.78
CA GLY A 80 8.42 21.90 -3.19
C GLY A 80 7.54 20.67 -3.43
N ASP A 81 7.92 19.82 -4.37
CA ASP A 81 7.16 18.60 -4.72
C ASP A 81 7.08 17.57 -3.59
N LYS A 82 7.91 17.71 -2.55
CA LYS A 82 7.86 16.85 -1.35
C LYS A 82 6.88 17.33 -0.31
N PHE A 83 6.12 18.40 -0.56
CA PHE A 83 5.17 18.95 0.38
C PHE A 83 3.98 18.02 0.61
N ASN A 84 4.02 17.29 1.70
CA ASN A 84 2.94 16.46 2.22
C ASN A 84 2.96 16.47 3.75
N VAL A 85 1.90 15.97 4.38
CA VAL A 85 1.70 16.07 5.83
C VAL A 85 2.80 15.37 6.65
N GLU A 86 3.42 14.31 6.13
CA GLU A 86 4.52 13.60 6.80
C GLU A 86 5.82 14.40 6.74
N THR A 87 6.20 14.89 5.56
CA THR A 87 7.38 15.75 5.40
C THR A 87 7.20 17.08 6.11
N LEU A 88 5.99 17.61 6.13
CA LEU A 88 5.62 18.81 6.88
C LEU A 88 5.84 18.61 8.37
N LEU A 89 5.30 17.55 8.97
CA LEU A 89 5.52 17.22 10.38
C LEU A 89 6.99 17.03 10.71
N SER A 90 7.71 16.29 9.87
CA SER A 90 9.15 16.04 10.05
C SER A 90 9.96 17.35 10.04
N ASN A 91 9.64 18.27 9.12
CA ASN A 91 10.29 19.57 9.03
C ASN A 91 9.97 20.43 10.26
N LEU A 92 8.69 20.51 10.67
CA LEU A 92 8.27 21.28 11.84
C LEU A 92 8.86 20.75 13.14
N GLU A 93 8.90 19.43 13.34
CA GLU A 93 9.54 18.81 14.52
C GLU A 93 11.04 19.06 14.56
N LEU A 94 11.72 19.02 13.40
CA LEU A 94 13.13 19.39 13.29
C LEU A 94 13.33 20.84 13.69
N LYS A 95 12.53 21.77 13.15
CA LYS A 95 12.58 23.18 13.49
C LYS A 95 12.33 23.43 14.98
N LEU A 96 11.35 22.71 15.57
CA LEU A 96 11.04 22.80 17.01
C LEU A 96 12.25 22.41 17.89
N SER A 97 13.10 21.49 17.46
CA SER A 97 14.29 21.08 18.20
C SER A 97 15.39 22.13 18.22
N PHE A 98 15.45 23.00 17.22
CA PHE A 98 16.48 24.04 17.11
C PHE A 98 16.03 25.40 17.64
N ILE A 99 14.71 25.67 17.68
CA ILE A 99 14.20 26.95 18.15
C ILE A 99 14.25 27.06 19.68
N ASN A 100 15.02 28.02 20.20
CA ASN A 100 15.04 28.33 21.62
C ASN A 100 14.34 29.66 21.92
N LYS A 101 14.74 30.72 21.24
CA LYS A 101 14.17 32.07 21.33
C LYS A 101 14.02 32.65 19.93
N GLY A 102 13.05 33.55 19.75
CA GLY A 102 12.79 34.17 18.45
C GLY A 102 11.64 33.50 17.69
N LEU A 103 11.54 33.85 16.41
CA LEU A 103 10.49 33.37 15.50
C LEU A 103 11.14 32.50 14.42
N LEU A 104 10.42 31.49 13.98
CA LEU A 104 10.78 30.64 12.86
C LEU A 104 9.53 30.49 11.98
N ASN A 105 9.63 30.85 10.70
CA ASN A 105 8.47 30.96 9.82
C ASN A 105 7.36 31.86 10.43
N GLY A 106 7.73 32.96 11.10
CA GLY A 106 6.78 33.90 11.70
C GLY A 106 6.11 33.48 13.01
N ILE A 107 6.42 32.27 13.54
CA ILE A 107 5.83 31.74 14.78
C ILE A 107 6.91 31.40 15.82
N ASN A 108 6.55 31.52 17.10
CA ASN A 108 7.44 31.17 18.21
C ASN A 108 7.36 29.67 18.56
N LYS A 109 8.21 29.23 19.50
CA LYS A 109 8.28 27.82 19.92
C LYS A 109 6.94 27.23 20.40
N ALA A 110 6.16 27.99 21.14
CA ALA A 110 4.87 27.54 21.66
C ALA A 110 3.83 27.41 20.53
N GLU A 111 3.77 28.41 19.63
CA GLU A 111 2.91 28.38 18.45
C GLU A 111 3.29 27.21 17.49
N LEU A 112 4.59 26.95 17.33
CA LEU A 112 5.09 25.84 16.53
C LEU A 112 4.67 24.48 17.13
N SER A 113 4.80 24.33 18.47
CA SER A 113 4.34 23.13 19.18
C SER A 113 2.82 22.95 19.01
N THR A 114 2.04 24.02 19.13
CA THR A 114 0.58 23.99 18.92
C THR A 114 0.23 23.57 17.49
N LEU A 115 0.93 24.09 16.48
CA LEU A 115 0.74 23.71 15.08
C LEU A 115 1.00 22.21 14.86
N ILE A 116 2.12 21.69 15.38
CA ILE A 116 2.44 20.26 15.30
C ILE A 116 1.35 19.39 15.92
N GLN A 117 0.88 19.75 17.13
CA GLN A 117 -0.20 19.01 17.79
C GLN A 117 -1.52 19.09 17.00
N SER A 118 -1.85 20.24 16.44
CA SER A 118 -3.05 20.40 15.62
C SER A 118 -2.99 19.55 14.36
N ILE A 119 -1.84 19.49 13.67
CA ILE A 119 -1.65 18.63 12.51
C ILE A 119 -1.82 17.16 12.91
N LYS A 120 -1.15 16.71 13.99
CA LYS A 120 -1.28 15.33 14.50
C LYS A 120 -2.73 14.95 14.82
N LYS A 121 -3.46 15.85 15.47
CA LYS A 121 -4.88 15.65 15.80
C LYS A 121 -5.75 15.57 14.55
N SER A 122 -5.50 16.40 13.55
CA SER A 122 -6.24 16.37 12.28
C SER A 122 -5.94 15.09 11.49
N ILE A 123 -4.68 14.61 11.46
CA ILE A 123 -4.35 13.30 10.86
C ILE A 123 -5.09 12.20 11.60
N HIS A 124 -4.98 12.13 12.92
CA HIS A 124 -5.64 11.13 13.74
C HIS A 124 -7.14 11.06 13.44
N LYS A 125 -7.83 12.21 13.39
CA LYS A 125 -9.26 12.31 13.07
C LYS A 125 -9.57 11.71 11.68
N LYS A 126 -8.73 12.00 10.67
CA LYS A 126 -8.94 11.55 9.28
C LYS A 126 -8.66 10.07 9.07
N VAL A 127 -7.77 9.46 9.84
CA VAL A 127 -7.44 8.03 9.74
C VAL A 127 -8.26 7.15 10.69
N SER A 128 -8.95 7.74 11.68
CA SER A 128 -9.78 7.03 12.67
C SER A 128 -11.17 6.67 12.13
N VAL A 129 -11.22 6.09 10.93
CA VAL A 129 -12.47 5.70 10.27
C VAL A 129 -13.12 4.45 10.89
N HIS A 130 -12.42 3.72 11.74
CA HIS A 130 -12.86 2.50 12.40
C HIS A 130 -13.92 2.72 13.47
N LYS A 131 -14.22 3.96 13.84
CA LYS A 131 -15.17 4.29 14.90
C LYS A 131 -16.08 5.48 14.54
N VAL A 132 -17.27 5.49 15.14
CA VAL A 132 -18.21 6.62 15.14
C VAL A 132 -18.47 6.99 16.59
N GLY A 133 -17.99 8.15 17.03
CA GLY A 133 -17.88 8.49 18.44
C GLY A 133 -16.96 7.47 19.15
N ASP A 134 -17.40 6.91 20.27
CA ASP A 134 -16.64 5.95 21.07
C ASP A 134 -16.87 4.48 20.66
N LYS A 135 -17.69 4.23 19.64
CA LYS A 135 -18.06 2.87 19.23
C LYS A 135 -17.37 2.50 17.91
N ILE A 136 -16.84 1.28 17.87
CA ILE A 136 -16.38 0.66 16.64
C ILE A 136 -17.55 0.55 15.65
N VAL A 137 -17.28 0.73 14.38
CA VAL A 137 -18.27 0.62 13.30
C VAL A 137 -18.96 -0.76 13.31
N SER A 138 -20.17 -0.84 12.76
CA SER A 138 -20.97 -2.06 12.79
C SER A 138 -20.32 -3.20 11.99
N LYS A 139 -20.65 -4.44 12.34
CA LYS A 139 -20.22 -5.63 11.59
C LYS A 139 -20.59 -5.57 10.10
N GLU A 140 -21.72 -4.95 9.77
CA GLU A 140 -22.15 -4.77 8.39
C GLU A 140 -21.19 -3.85 7.61
N VAL A 141 -20.76 -2.75 8.23
CA VAL A 141 -19.77 -1.84 7.65
C VAL A 141 -18.44 -2.53 7.49
N ILE A 142 -17.99 -3.28 8.51
CA ILE A 142 -16.73 -4.04 8.43
C ILE A 142 -16.80 -5.08 7.30
N GLY A 143 -17.90 -5.83 7.18
CA GLY A 143 -18.09 -6.80 6.11
C GLY A 143 -18.15 -6.19 4.69
N SER A 144 -18.32 -4.87 4.58
CA SER A 144 -18.24 -4.15 3.31
C SER A 144 -16.82 -3.71 2.93
N LEU A 145 -15.83 -3.96 3.77
CA LEU A 145 -14.43 -3.62 3.49
C LEU A 145 -13.80 -4.61 2.53
N VAL A 146 -12.99 -4.13 1.61
CA VAL A 146 -12.14 -4.96 0.75
C VAL A 146 -11.13 -5.76 1.60
N GLN A 147 -10.66 -5.18 2.70
CA GLN A 147 -9.78 -5.86 3.66
C GLN A 147 -10.45 -7.05 4.36
N ALA A 148 -11.77 -7.03 4.53
CA ALA A 148 -12.50 -8.18 5.05
C ALA A 148 -12.51 -9.35 4.06
N ASP A 149 -12.71 -9.08 2.76
CA ASP A 149 -12.63 -10.10 1.71
C ASP A 149 -11.21 -10.65 1.58
N PHE A 150 -10.19 -9.79 1.66
CA PHE A 150 -8.78 -10.21 1.71
C PHE A 150 -8.50 -11.15 2.90
N SER A 151 -9.03 -10.80 4.07
CA SER A 151 -8.88 -11.63 5.28
C SER A 151 -9.60 -12.96 5.16
N LYS A 152 -10.78 -12.98 4.54
CA LYS A 152 -11.51 -14.21 4.23
C LYS A 152 -10.67 -15.15 3.36
N TRP A 153 -10.00 -14.63 2.32
CA TRP A 153 -9.07 -15.39 1.52
C TRP A 153 -7.94 -15.99 2.36
N ILE A 154 -7.33 -15.21 3.27
CA ILE A 154 -6.28 -15.71 4.18
C ILE A 154 -6.78 -16.91 5.01
N GLY A 155 -8.00 -16.82 5.55
CA GLY A 155 -8.56 -17.86 6.41
C GLY A 155 -8.96 -19.14 5.68
N GLN A 156 -9.31 -19.02 4.41
CA GLN A 156 -9.76 -20.14 3.59
C GLN A 156 -8.64 -20.79 2.77
N ALA A 157 -7.57 -20.06 2.50
CA ALA A 157 -6.41 -20.59 1.79
C ALA A 157 -5.63 -21.54 2.72
N ASP A 158 -5.71 -22.85 2.44
CA ASP A 158 -4.91 -23.87 3.15
C ASP A 158 -3.45 -23.75 2.74
N ARG A 159 -2.64 -23.06 3.55
CA ARG A 159 -1.24 -22.73 3.24
C ARG A 159 -0.30 -23.29 4.30
N LYS A 160 0.78 -23.91 3.83
CA LYS A 160 1.87 -24.36 4.71
C LYS A 160 2.56 -23.20 5.43
N HIS A 161 2.69 -22.04 4.77
CA HIS A 161 3.31 -20.85 5.32
C HIS A 161 2.25 -19.75 5.46
N PRO A 162 2.07 -19.18 6.65
CA PRO A 162 1.11 -18.09 6.86
C PRO A 162 1.51 -16.86 6.06
N VAL A 163 0.52 -16.06 5.71
CA VAL A 163 0.72 -14.79 5.02
C VAL A 163 1.32 -13.76 5.98
N GLU A 164 2.32 -13.00 5.51
CA GLU A 164 2.81 -11.81 6.20
C GLU A 164 2.31 -10.54 5.49
N ILE A 165 1.62 -9.71 6.22
CA ILE A 165 1.10 -8.42 5.75
C ILE A 165 2.01 -7.33 6.29
N PHE A 166 2.62 -6.57 5.41
CA PHE A 166 3.33 -5.33 5.71
C PHE A 166 2.48 -4.16 5.23
N THR A 167 2.36 -3.10 6.00
CA THR A 167 1.64 -1.92 5.56
C THR A 167 2.28 -0.63 6.06
N THR A 168 2.22 0.40 5.23
CA THR A 168 2.58 1.77 5.60
C THR A 168 1.39 2.55 6.15
N ASN A 169 0.18 1.95 6.15
CA ASN A 169 -1.04 2.62 6.58
C ASN A 169 -1.17 2.65 8.11
N TYR A 170 -1.68 3.76 8.62
CA TYR A 170 -1.88 3.98 10.07
C TYR A 170 -3.22 3.47 10.58
N ASP A 171 -4.21 3.33 9.68
CA ASP A 171 -5.59 2.93 9.99
C ASP A 171 -5.71 1.49 10.47
N PHE A 172 -6.88 1.10 10.94
CA PHE A 172 -7.18 -0.25 11.42
C PHE A 172 -7.98 -1.10 10.43
N LEU A 173 -7.96 -0.78 9.13
CA LEU A 173 -8.81 -1.51 8.16
C LEU A 173 -8.40 -2.98 8.01
N PHE A 174 -7.11 -3.30 8.07
CA PHE A 174 -6.66 -4.71 8.06
C PHE A 174 -7.00 -5.43 9.35
N GLU A 175 -6.80 -4.79 10.50
CA GLU A 175 -7.19 -5.34 11.81
C GLU A 175 -8.68 -5.65 11.84
N LEU A 176 -9.54 -4.70 11.43
CA LEU A 176 -10.99 -4.89 11.34
C LEU A 176 -11.37 -6.08 10.45
N GLY A 177 -10.73 -6.21 9.28
CA GLY A 177 -10.98 -7.31 8.36
C GLY A 177 -10.56 -8.66 8.94
N LEU A 178 -9.37 -8.74 9.54
CA LEU A 178 -8.85 -9.97 10.17
C LEU A 178 -9.74 -10.41 11.34
N GLU A 179 -10.10 -9.48 12.23
CA GLU A 179 -10.94 -9.76 13.39
C GLU A 179 -12.38 -10.09 13.00
N HIS A 180 -12.92 -9.50 11.93
CA HIS A 180 -14.25 -9.81 11.42
C HIS A 180 -14.39 -11.27 10.96
N ASN A 181 -13.33 -11.82 10.42
CA ASN A 181 -13.28 -13.20 9.93
C ASN A 181 -12.61 -14.18 10.93
N ASP A 182 -12.42 -13.76 12.19
CA ASP A 182 -11.80 -14.57 13.24
C ASP A 182 -10.38 -15.07 12.88
N ILE A 183 -9.63 -14.30 12.07
CA ILE A 183 -8.26 -14.65 11.67
C ILE A 183 -7.30 -14.25 12.77
N SER A 184 -6.64 -15.24 13.36
CA SER A 184 -5.59 -15.02 14.35
C SER A 184 -4.35 -14.41 13.70
N TYR A 185 -3.90 -13.26 14.19
CA TYR A 185 -2.70 -12.57 13.69
C TYR A 185 -1.82 -12.08 14.84
N TYR A 186 -0.55 -11.81 14.51
CA TYR A 186 0.44 -11.22 15.42
C TYR A 186 1.01 -9.94 14.82
N ASP A 187 1.10 -8.87 15.62
CA ASP A 187 1.47 -7.52 15.23
C ASP A 187 2.71 -6.94 15.94
N GLY A 188 3.42 -7.78 16.69
CA GLY A 188 4.62 -7.37 17.44
C GLY A 188 4.34 -6.99 18.89
N PHE A 189 3.08 -6.98 19.35
CA PHE A 189 2.72 -6.64 20.72
C PHE A 189 2.46 -7.88 21.58
N CYS A 190 2.95 -7.84 22.81
CA CYS A 190 2.77 -8.86 23.84
C CYS A 190 2.05 -8.27 25.05
N GLY A 191 1.31 -9.11 25.77
CA GLY A 191 0.52 -8.71 26.94
C GLY A 191 -0.92 -8.32 26.58
N SER A 192 -1.85 -8.51 27.52
CA SER A 192 -3.28 -8.26 27.32
C SER A 192 -3.77 -6.96 27.97
N LEU A 193 -3.28 -6.63 29.17
CA LEU A 193 -3.74 -5.46 29.91
C LEU A 193 -3.01 -4.16 29.52
N ARG A 194 -1.73 -4.27 29.28
CA ARG A 194 -0.87 -3.17 28.83
C ARG A 194 0.05 -3.71 27.72
N PRO A 195 -0.46 -3.90 26.49
CA PRO A 195 0.32 -4.47 25.41
C PRO A 195 1.54 -3.59 25.11
N PHE A 196 2.70 -4.22 25.02
CA PHE A 196 3.97 -3.56 24.69
C PHE A 196 4.63 -4.22 23.50
N PHE A 197 5.32 -3.42 22.68
CA PHE A 197 6.06 -3.91 21.52
C PHE A 197 7.28 -4.74 21.97
N ASN A 198 7.46 -5.91 21.36
CA ASN A 198 8.57 -6.81 21.65
C ASN A 198 9.43 -7.04 20.40
N PRO A 199 10.57 -6.33 20.25
CA PRO A 199 11.44 -6.44 19.10
C PRO A 199 11.94 -7.87 18.85
N HIS A 200 12.28 -8.61 19.88
CA HIS A 200 12.81 -9.98 19.76
C HIS A 200 11.84 -10.93 19.06
N THR A 201 10.54 -10.81 19.35
CA THR A 201 9.52 -11.66 18.71
C THR A 201 9.22 -11.24 17.28
N VAL A 202 9.46 -9.95 16.94
CA VAL A 202 9.34 -9.44 15.57
C VAL A 202 10.51 -9.93 14.71
N GLU A 203 11.70 -9.92 15.26
CA GLU A 203 12.93 -10.35 14.56
C GLU A 203 13.01 -11.87 14.37
N ASP A 204 12.39 -12.64 15.28
CA ASP A 204 12.35 -14.11 15.18
C ASP A 204 11.33 -14.57 14.12
N LEU A 205 11.86 -15.03 12.98
CA LEU A 205 11.04 -15.57 11.87
C LEU A 205 10.25 -16.83 12.25
N LYS A 206 10.63 -17.51 13.31
CA LYS A 206 9.97 -18.73 13.81
C LYS A 206 8.96 -18.47 14.92
N PHE A 207 8.85 -17.23 15.37
CA PHE A 207 7.85 -16.88 16.39
C PHE A 207 6.43 -17.03 15.84
N LEU A 208 5.61 -17.85 16.46
CA LEU A 208 4.25 -18.18 16.04
C LEU A 208 4.19 -18.60 14.55
N PRO A 209 4.82 -19.71 14.15
CA PRO A 209 5.11 -20.04 12.77
C PRO A 209 3.87 -20.27 11.89
N ASN A 210 2.72 -20.56 12.52
CA ASN A 210 1.46 -20.85 11.83
C ASN A 210 0.45 -19.69 11.90
N GLN A 211 0.85 -18.56 12.44
CA GLN A 211 -0.04 -17.41 12.61
C GLN A 211 0.25 -16.34 11.56
N THR A 212 -0.79 -15.77 10.97
CA THR A 212 -0.70 -14.57 10.12
C THR A 212 0.01 -13.44 10.85
N LYS A 213 0.75 -12.62 10.13
CA LYS A 213 1.47 -11.46 10.68
C LYS A 213 0.96 -10.17 10.05
N LEU A 214 0.84 -9.13 10.88
CA LEU A 214 0.49 -7.78 10.42
C LEU A 214 1.53 -6.79 10.94
N TRP A 215 2.32 -6.23 10.04
CA TRP A 215 3.45 -5.35 10.34
C TRP A 215 3.17 -3.93 9.86
N LYS A 216 2.95 -2.99 10.78
CA LYS A 216 2.67 -1.57 10.48
C LYS A 216 3.97 -0.77 10.48
N ILE A 217 4.62 -0.73 9.31
CA ILE A 217 6.00 -0.21 9.16
C ILE A 217 6.12 1.27 9.50
N HIS A 218 5.08 2.07 9.27
CA HIS A 218 5.07 3.51 9.53
C HIS A 218 4.41 3.90 10.86
N GLY A 219 4.08 2.92 11.69
CA GLY A 219 3.34 3.16 12.93
C GLY A 219 1.85 2.94 12.77
N SER A 220 1.09 3.26 13.82
CA SER A 220 -0.34 3.00 13.87
C SER A 220 -1.05 3.97 14.80
N LEU A 221 -2.35 4.11 14.56
CA LEU A 221 -3.29 4.53 15.60
C LEU A 221 -3.10 3.67 16.84
N GLY A 222 -3.34 4.26 18.02
CA GLY A 222 -3.28 3.55 19.30
C GLY A 222 -1.88 3.18 19.78
N TRP A 223 -0.81 3.58 19.07
CA TRP A 223 0.56 3.39 19.56
C TRP A 223 1.07 4.64 20.25
N SER A 224 1.67 4.48 21.42
CA SER A 224 2.30 5.56 22.18
C SER A 224 3.67 5.17 22.71
N PHE A 225 4.52 6.17 22.95
CA PHE A 225 5.82 5.97 23.54
C PHE A 225 5.77 6.30 25.04
N ASP A 226 5.98 5.30 25.88
CA ASP A 226 6.16 5.45 27.32
C ASP A 226 7.59 5.89 27.59
N VAL A 227 7.76 7.18 27.90
CA VAL A 227 9.06 7.81 28.12
C VAL A 227 9.76 7.26 29.36
N GLU A 228 9.01 6.91 30.42
CA GLU A 228 9.58 6.43 31.68
C GLU A 228 10.20 5.02 31.55
N ASN A 229 9.54 4.16 30.78
CA ASN A 229 9.95 2.77 30.61
C ASN A 229 10.64 2.50 29.26
N GLU A 230 10.79 3.51 28.42
CA GLU A 230 11.34 3.41 27.04
C GLU A 230 10.67 2.31 26.21
N LYS A 231 9.34 2.20 26.30
CA LYS A 231 8.55 1.16 25.62
C LYS A 231 7.50 1.76 24.70
N ILE A 232 7.25 1.07 23.61
CA ILE A 232 6.08 1.35 22.78
C ILE A 232 4.92 0.54 23.33
N LEU A 233 3.84 1.21 23.64
CA LEU A 233 2.60 0.65 24.13
C LEU A 233 1.51 0.72 23.07
N ARG A 234 0.52 -0.17 23.15
CA ARG A 234 -0.68 -0.13 22.33
C ARG A 234 -1.91 0.05 23.22
N SER A 235 -2.74 1.04 22.87
CA SER A 235 -4.05 1.30 23.44
C SER A 235 -5.04 1.64 22.33
N ILE A 236 -6.21 1.01 22.33
CA ILE A 236 -7.27 1.28 21.34
C ILE A 236 -8.21 2.39 21.86
N SER A 237 -8.25 2.60 23.17
CA SER A 237 -9.20 3.51 23.83
C SER A 237 -8.71 4.96 23.96
N ASN A 238 -7.45 5.23 23.70
CA ASN A 238 -6.89 6.57 23.85
C ASN A 238 -6.73 7.27 22.50
N ASP A 239 -7.55 8.29 22.27
CA ASP A 239 -7.56 9.08 21.03
C ASP A 239 -6.32 9.96 20.84
N GLU A 240 -5.49 10.11 21.88
CA GLU A 240 -4.23 10.85 21.82
C GLU A 240 -3.04 9.96 21.42
N ASP A 241 -3.21 8.63 21.48
CA ASP A 241 -2.18 7.66 21.16
C ASP A 241 -2.06 7.50 19.64
N PHE A 242 -1.06 8.16 19.08
CA PHE A 242 -0.77 8.13 17.65
C PHE A 242 0.73 8.26 17.40
N LEU A 243 1.35 7.18 16.98
CA LEU A 243 2.76 7.14 16.67
C LEU A 243 2.95 7.00 15.16
N ILE A 244 3.48 8.03 14.53
CA ILE A 244 3.79 8.11 13.10
C ILE A 244 5.30 8.07 12.90
N TYR A 245 5.73 7.33 11.88
CA TYR A 245 7.07 7.42 11.30
C TYR A 245 7.05 8.38 10.08
N PRO A 246 8.08 9.13 9.76
CA PRO A 246 9.29 9.41 10.55
C PRO A 246 9.35 10.89 10.93
N SER A 247 9.65 11.20 12.15
CA SER A 247 10.31 12.48 12.36
C SER A 247 11.81 12.27 12.19
N THR A 248 12.44 13.11 11.40
CA THR A 248 13.90 13.11 11.18
C THR A 248 14.71 13.24 12.47
N LEU A 249 14.10 13.68 13.55
CA LEU A 249 14.67 13.81 14.88
C LEU A 249 14.83 12.50 15.64
N LYS A 250 13.91 11.55 15.44
CA LYS A 250 14.01 10.22 16.07
C LYS A 250 15.15 9.37 15.53
N TYR A 251 15.77 9.78 14.44
CA TYR A 251 17.00 9.17 13.93
C TYR A 251 18.22 9.39 14.81
N LYS A 252 18.21 10.39 15.71
CA LYS A 252 19.37 10.75 16.55
C LYS A 252 19.33 10.17 17.96
N ASP A 253 18.14 9.92 18.52
CA ASP A 253 18.00 9.78 19.98
C ASP A 253 17.47 8.45 20.45
N SER A 254 17.89 7.41 20.19
CA SER A 254 17.54 6.09 20.67
C SER A 254 16.94 5.17 19.61
N LYS A 255 17.65 4.17 19.33
CA LYS A 255 17.19 2.82 18.97
C LYS A 255 15.71 2.78 18.51
N LYS A 256 15.42 3.51 17.50
CA LYS A 256 14.54 3.35 16.34
C LYS A 256 13.42 2.28 16.42
N GLN A 257 13.02 1.84 17.63
CA GLN A 257 11.91 0.93 17.81
C GLN A 257 10.58 1.68 17.73
N PRO A 258 9.55 1.11 17.13
CA PRO A 258 9.44 -0.25 16.56
C PRO A 258 9.94 -0.37 15.11
N TYR A 259 10.22 0.73 14.45
CA TYR A 259 10.41 0.84 13.00
C TYR A 259 11.58 0.03 12.46
N GLU A 260 12.72 0.04 13.15
CA GLU A 260 13.90 -0.70 12.71
C GLU A 260 13.64 -2.21 12.71
N SER A 261 13.05 -2.74 13.79
CA SER A 261 12.69 -4.15 13.83
C SER A 261 11.65 -4.53 12.79
N LEU A 262 10.69 -3.64 12.48
CA LEU A 262 9.69 -3.88 11.45
C LEU A 262 10.28 -3.86 10.03
N LEU A 263 11.20 -2.93 9.75
CA LEU A 263 11.95 -2.88 8.50
C LEU A 263 12.91 -4.05 8.36
N ASP A 264 13.55 -4.47 9.44
CA ASP A 264 14.39 -5.65 9.47
C ASP A 264 13.57 -6.93 9.28
N ARG A 265 12.34 -6.98 9.82
CA ARG A 265 11.39 -8.08 9.54
C ARG A 265 11.07 -8.18 8.06
N LEU A 266 10.76 -7.07 7.38
CA LEU A 266 10.55 -7.03 5.93
C LEU A 266 11.78 -7.56 5.17
N SER A 267 12.97 -7.06 5.53
CA SER A 267 14.22 -7.51 4.92
C SER A 267 14.45 -9.01 5.14
N ASN A 268 14.24 -9.49 6.37
CA ASN A 268 14.44 -10.89 6.72
C ASN A 268 13.39 -11.81 6.10
N PHE A 269 12.15 -11.32 5.92
CA PHE A 269 11.15 -12.04 5.14
C PHE A 269 11.61 -12.27 3.70
N ILE A 270 12.10 -11.23 3.01
CA ILE A 270 12.57 -11.31 1.62
C ILE A 270 13.82 -12.20 1.51
N LYS A 271 14.69 -12.24 2.53
CA LYS A 271 15.88 -13.10 2.55
C LYS A 271 15.57 -14.59 2.73
N GLN A 272 14.35 -14.95 3.08
CA GLN A 272 13.97 -16.37 3.17
C GLN A 272 13.88 -16.99 1.76
N ASP A 273 14.29 -18.24 1.64
CA ASP A 273 14.14 -18.98 0.40
C ASP A 273 12.68 -19.09 0.01
N ASP A 274 12.43 -18.98 -1.28
CA ASP A 274 11.11 -19.07 -1.89
C ASP A 274 10.11 -18.01 -1.39
N SER A 275 10.60 -16.85 -0.92
CA SER A 275 9.75 -15.72 -0.56
C SER A 275 9.30 -14.95 -1.80
N VAL A 276 8.05 -14.55 -1.81
CA VAL A 276 7.46 -13.65 -2.79
C VAL A 276 6.78 -12.49 -2.06
N LEU A 277 7.21 -11.28 -2.35
CA LEU A 277 6.57 -10.07 -1.85
C LEU A 277 5.71 -9.47 -2.97
N ILE A 278 4.42 -9.34 -2.74
CA ILE A 278 3.49 -8.66 -3.65
C ILE A 278 3.19 -7.29 -3.07
N THR A 279 3.45 -6.21 -3.82
CA THR A 279 3.09 -4.87 -3.36
C THR A 279 1.87 -4.37 -4.11
N CYS A 280 0.91 -3.75 -3.41
CA CYS A 280 -0.27 -3.16 -4.01
C CYS A 280 -0.68 -1.89 -3.27
N GLY A 281 -1.08 -0.85 -4.01
CA GLY A 281 -1.39 0.45 -3.42
C GLY A 281 -0.19 1.17 -2.78
N TYR A 282 1.01 0.67 -2.95
CA TYR A 282 2.28 1.25 -2.47
C TYR A 282 2.94 2.04 -3.60
N SER A 283 3.25 3.30 -3.34
CA SER A 283 3.75 4.24 -4.35
C SER A 283 5.21 4.07 -4.75
N TRP A 284 5.99 3.27 -4.02
CA TRP A 284 7.44 3.17 -4.17
C TRP A 284 8.18 4.53 -4.00
N GLY A 285 7.55 5.45 -3.27
CA GLY A 285 8.13 6.75 -2.95
C GLY A 285 9.05 6.76 -1.73
N ASP A 286 8.97 5.74 -0.85
CA ASP A 286 9.79 5.64 0.33
C ASP A 286 11.14 4.96 0.02
N GLU A 287 12.20 5.76 -0.06
CA GLU A 287 13.54 5.29 -0.38
C GLU A 287 14.12 4.33 0.69
N HIS A 288 13.71 4.46 1.95
CA HIS A 288 14.20 3.59 3.03
C HIS A 288 13.64 2.18 2.88
N ILE A 289 12.33 2.05 2.64
CA ILE A 289 11.69 0.76 2.36
C ILE A 289 12.25 0.16 1.08
N ASN A 290 12.31 0.94 0.01
CA ASN A 290 12.84 0.49 -1.29
C ASN A 290 14.27 -0.03 -1.16
N SER A 291 15.15 0.70 -0.47
CA SER A 291 16.53 0.28 -0.25
C SER A 291 16.64 -1.02 0.55
N ARG A 292 15.77 -1.22 1.55
CA ARG A 292 15.71 -2.48 2.32
C ARG A 292 15.27 -3.64 1.44
N ILE A 293 14.23 -3.47 0.61
CA ILE A 293 13.75 -4.48 -0.33
C ILE A 293 14.87 -4.86 -1.32
N ILE A 294 15.47 -3.88 -1.99
CA ILE A 294 16.50 -4.12 -3.00
C ILE A 294 17.74 -4.79 -2.40
N SER A 295 18.18 -4.34 -1.21
CA SER A 295 19.32 -4.93 -0.52
C SER A 295 19.05 -6.39 -0.12
N ALA A 296 17.85 -6.70 0.36
CA ALA A 296 17.46 -8.06 0.71
C ALA A 296 17.43 -8.97 -0.52
N LEU A 297 16.89 -8.51 -1.66
CA LEU A 297 16.87 -9.26 -2.91
C LEU A 297 18.27 -9.61 -3.45
N LYS A 298 19.28 -8.76 -3.18
CA LYS A 298 20.65 -9.04 -3.60
C LYS A 298 21.28 -10.24 -2.88
N THR A 299 20.81 -10.57 -1.68
CA THR A 299 21.37 -11.63 -0.84
C THR A 299 20.72 -12.99 -1.01
N ASN A 300 19.58 -13.07 -1.70
CA ASN A 300 18.86 -14.31 -1.93
C ASN A 300 18.56 -14.50 -3.42
N THR A 301 18.72 -15.73 -3.95
CA THR A 301 18.52 -16.05 -5.37
C THR A 301 17.10 -16.45 -5.72
N THR A 302 16.31 -16.93 -4.75
CA THR A 302 14.98 -17.53 -4.96
C THR A 302 13.82 -16.61 -4.59
N SER A 303 14.11 -15.41 -4.05
CA SER A 303 13.10 -14.42 -3.72
C SER A 303 12.75 -13.53 -4.91
N HIS A 304 11.49 -13.09 -4.96
CA HIS A 304 10.97 -12.23 -6.02
C HIS A 304 10.01 -11.18 -5.47
N VAL A 305 9.93 -10.04 -6.14
CA VAL A 305 8.95 -8.99 -5.85
C VAL A 305 8.08 -8.78 -7.08
N VAL A 306 6.76 -8.81 -6.87
CA VAL A 306 5.76 -8.42 -7.86
C VAL A 306 5.15 -7.09 -7.40
N ALA A 307 5.45 -6.03 -8.12
CA ALA A 307 4.92 -4.70 -7.84
C ALA A 307 3.69 -4.45 -8.70
N LEU A 308 2.49 -4.52 -8.11
CA LEU A 308 1.25 -4.10 -8.73
C LEU A 308 1.11 -2.59 -8.52
N PHE A 309 1.32 -1.82 -9.58
CA PHE A 309 1.44 -0.37 -9.52
C PHE A 309 0.29 0.32 -10.26
N PHE A 310 -0.59 0.96 -9.51
CA PHE A 310 -1.73 1.68 -10.06
C PHE A 310 -1.29 3.05 -10.57
N ASP A 311 -1.26 3.22 -11.89
CA ASP A 311 -0.77 4.43 -12.58
C ASP A 311 -1.81 5.07 -13.53
N LYS A 312 -3.09 4.94 -13.18
CA LYS A 312 -4.19 5.40 -14.03
C LYS A 312 -4.15 6.90 -14.34
N PHE A 313 -3.66 7.71 -13.40
CA PHE A 313 -3.62 9.17 -13.53
C PHE A 313 -2.29 9.71 -14.05
N ASP A 314 -1.20 8.99 -13.81
CA ASP A 314 0.16 9.39 -14.19
C ASP A 314 0.92 8.14 -14.64
N LYS A 315 0.76 7.82 -15.93
CA LYS A 315 1.32 6.59 -16.53
C LYS A 315 2.81 6.50 -16.31
N ILE A 316 3.27 5.33 -15.84
CA ILE A 316 4.71 5.12 -15.69
C ILE A 316 5.41 5.24 -17.04
N THR A 317 6.61 5.82 -16.99
CA THR A 317 7.55 5.88 -18.12
C THR A 317 8.79 5.08 -17.80
N VAL A 318 9.68 4.89 -18.74
CA VAL A 318 10.98 4.24 -18.53
C VAL A 318 11.82 4.95 -17.45
N ASP A 319 11.64 6.26 -17.30
CA ASP A 319 12.36 7.10 -16.32
C ASP A 319 11.72 7.15 -14.93
N SER A 320 10.53 6.63 -14.77
CA SER A 320 9.86 6.55 -13.47
C SER A 320 10.70 5.76 -12.47
N ASN A 321 10.67 6.16 -11.20
CA ASN A 321 11.47 5.51 -10.14
C ASN A 321 11.25 4.01 -10.07
N ILE A 322 9.99 3.57 -10.07
CA ILE A 322 9.65 2.14 -10.04
C ILE A 322 10.14 1.40 -11.29
N SER A 323 10.09 2.02 -12.46
CA SER A 323 10.63 1.44 -13.71
C SER A 323 12.13 1.25 -13.62
N LYS A 324 12.87 2.25 -13.12
CA LYS A 324 14.32 2.16 -12.90
C LYS A 324 14.69 1.01 -11.98
N ILE A 325 13.91 0.79 -10.90
CA ILE A 325 14.11 -0.35 -10.01
C ILE A 325 13.92 -1.67 -10.76
N GLY A 326 12.85 -1.86 -11.49
CA GLY A 326 12.59 -3.07 -12.28
C GLY A 326 13.61 -3.31 -13.40
N LEU A 327 14.14 -2.24 -14.01
CA LEU A 327 15.20 -2.34 -15.03
C LEU A 327 16.57 -2.76 -14.47
N GLN A 328 16.83 -2.49 -13.18
CA GLN A 328 18.10 -2.84 -12.53
C GLN A 328 18.19 -4.29 -12.08
N THR A 329 17.07 -4.97 -11.90
CA THR A 329 17.06 -6.35 -11.39
C THR A 329 15.87 -7.15 -11.91
N SER A 330 16.13 -8.34 -12.45
CA SER A 330 15.09 -9.27 -12.88
C SER A 330 14.26 -9.86 -11.75
N LYS A 331 14.66 -9.62 -10.49
CA LYS A 331 13.92 -10.08 -9.30
C LYS A 331 12.76 -9.16 -8.91
N VAL A 332 12.61 -8.01 -9.58
CA VAL A 332 11.47 -7.12 -9.43
C VAL A 332 10.72 -7.08 -10.75
N SER A 333 9.50 -7.59 -10.75
CA SER A 333 8.55 -7.41 -11.85
C SER A 333 7.57 -6.29 -11.50
N VAL A 334 7.45 -5.30 -12.36
CA VAL A 334 6.51 -4.19 -12.21
C VAL A 334 5.37 -4.40 -13.18
N TYR A 335 4.17 -4.57 -12.65
CA TYR A 335 2.94 -4.63 -13.42
C TYR A 335 2.16 -3.35 -13.12
N ALA A 336 2.21 -2.41 -14.04
CA ALA A 336 1.42 -1.18 -13.96
C ALA A 336 0.19 -1.28 -14.86
N THR A 337 -0.75 -0.37 -14.71
CA THR A 337 -2.02 -0.40 -15.44
C THR A 337 -1.79 -0.44 -16.97
N SER A 338 -0.92 0.41 -17.49
CA SER A 338 -0.72 0.53 -18.96
C SER A 338 0.59 -0.11 -19.44
N ASN A 339 1.58 -0.27 -18.58
CA ASN A 339 2.93 -0.69 -18.93
C ASN A 339 3.47 -1.69 -17.92
N ALA A 340 4.57 -2.36 -18.27
CA ALA A 340 5.23 -3.28 -17.36
C ALA A 340 6.75 -3.19 -17.47
N VAL A 341 7.45 -3.60 -16.38
CA VAL A 341 8.88 -3.85 -16.42
C VAL A 341 9.13 -5.27 -15.93
N ILE A 342 9.53 -6.14 -16.83
CA ILE A 342 9.68 -7.57 -16.59
C ILE A 342 10.98 -8.05 -17.19
N GLY A 343 11.78 -8.79 -16.39
CA GLY A 343 13.06 -9.31 -16.83
C GLY A 343 14.01 -8.19 -17.29
N CYS A 344 14.04 -7.06 -16.58
CA CYS A 344 14.81 -5.87 -16.91
C CYS A 344 14.45 -5.23 -18.27
N LYS A 345 13.20 -5.40 -18.73
CA LYS A 345 12.71 -4.81 -19.98
C LYS A 345 11.44 -4.03 -19.72
N TYR A 346 11.37 -2.80 -20.24
CA TYR A 346 10.17 -1.98 -20.23
C TYR A 346 9.33 -2.26 -21.47
N GLY A 347 8.02 -2.40 -21.32
CA GLY A 347 7.12 -2.67 -22.43
C GLY A 347 5.67 -2.37 -22.10
N LYS A 348 4.79 -2.58 -23.07
CA LYS A 348 3.34 -2.39 -22.97
C LYS A 348 2.63 -3.73 -22.82
N TRP A 349 1.42 -3.68 -22.31
CA TRP A 349 0.53 -4.82 -22.29
C TRP A 349 -0.12 -5.03 -23.66
N ARG A 350 -0.14 -6.29 -24.13
CA ARG A 350 -0.82 -6.68 -25.36
C ARG A 350 -1.13 -8.16 -25.35
N LEU A 351 -2.41 -8.52 -25.44
CA LEU A 351 -2.83 -9.90 -25.65
C LEU A 351 -2.33 -10.43 -27.00
N LYS A 352 -1.86 -11.65 -27.04
CA LYS A 352 -1.44 -12.33 -28.29
C LYS A 352 -2.62 -12.89 -29.05
N THR A 353 -3.65 -13.30 -28.33
CA THR A 353 -4.87 -13.90 -28.85
C THR A 353 -6.07 -13.29 -28.17
N GLU A 354 -7.16 -13.13 -28.91
CA GLU A 354 -8.44 -12.70 -28.35
C GLU A 354 -8.91 -13.69 -27.29
N PRO A 355 -9.36 -13.20 -26.10
CA PRO A 355 -9.80 -14.06 -25.02
C PRO A 355 -10.98 -14.93 -25.42
N ASN A 356 -10.89 -16.22 -25.10
CA ASN A 356 -11.98 -17.17 -25.33
C ASN A 356 -12.74 -17.44 -24.02
N GLY A 357 -14.08 -17.53 -24.10
CA GLY A 357 -14.94 -17.85 -22.95
C GLY A 357 -14.70 -19.23 -22.32
N ASP A 358 -13.96 -20.09 -22.98
CA ASP A 358 -13.58 -21.42 -22.49
C ASP A 358 -12.18 -21.42 -21.77
N ASP A 359 -11.53 -20.25 -21.69
CA ASP A 359 -10.26 -20.13 -20.98
C ASP A 359 -10.45 -20.35 -19.47
N THR A 360 -9.53 -21.10 -18.85
CA THR A 360 -9.51 -21.41 -17.40
C THR A 360 -9.44 -20.14 -16.52
N ILE A 361 -8.95 -19.05 -17.08
CA ILE A 361 -8.96 -17.72 -16.45
C ILE A 361 -9.69 -16.79 -17.42
N ASN A 362 -10.77 -16.18 -16.98
CA ASN A 362 -11.39 -15.12 -17.75
C ASN A 362 -10.53 -13.86 -17.69
N VAL A 363 -9.65 -13.70 -18.70
CA VAL A 363 -8.70 -12.59 -18.76
C VAL A 363 -9.40 -11.24 -18.75
N ASN A 364 -10.60 -11.12 -19.33
CA ASN A 364 -11.37 -9.88 -19.39
C ASN A 364 -11.76 -9.32 -18.01
N GLN A 365 -11.78 -10.14 -16.96
CA GLN A 365 -11.99 -9.66 -15.60
C GLN A 365 -10.77 -8.90 -15.03
N TYR A 366 -9.58 -9.19 -15.53
CA TYR A 366 -8.32 -8.70 -14.98
C TYR A 366 -7.52 -7.84 -15.95
N PHE A 367 -7.96 -7.82 -17.20
CA PHE A 367 -7.40 -7.01 -18.27
C PHE A 367 -8.55 -6.37 -19.04
N ASP A 368 -8.46 -5.05 -19.26
CA ASP A 368 -9.43 -4.27 -20.02
C ASP A 368 -8.76 -3.91 -21.35
N GLU A 369 -9.15 -4.59 -22.40
CA GLU A 369 -8.65 -4.29 -23.74
C GLU A 369 -9.34 -3.05 -24.31
N ASP A 370 -8.56 -2.21 -24.99
CA ASP A 370 -9.11 -1.05 -25.69
C ASP A 370 -10.11 -1.51 -26.74
N ALA A 371 -11.12 -0.68 -27.00
CA ALA A 371 -12.00 -0.87 -28.14
C ALA A 371 -11.16 -0.95 -29.44
N PRO A 372 -11.58 -1.74 -30.41
CA PRO A 372 -10.87 -1.90 -31.67
C PRO A 372 -10.51 -0.54 -32.29
N THR A 373 -9.28 -0.43 -32.77
CA THR A 373 -8.81 0.83 -33.39
C THR A 373 -9.43 0.96 -34.76
N MET A 374 -10.20 2.02 -34.98
CA MET A 374 -10.67 2.39 -36.28
C MET A 374 -9.56 3.11 -37.08
N GLU A 375 -9.28 2.70 -38.31
CA GLU A 375 -8.41 3.48 -39.19
C GLU A 375 -9.08 4.80 -39.52
N VAL A 376 -8.38 5.90 -39.28
CA VAL A 376 -8.85 7.26 -39.60
C VAL A 376 -8.14 7.77 -40.82
N ASN A 377 -8.89 8.23 -41.82
CA ASN A 377 -8.32 8.95 -42.92
C ASN A 377 -7.87 10.34 -42.48
N GLU A 378 -6.55 10.56 -42.40
CA GLU A 378 -5.96 11.83 -41.96
C GLU A 378 -6.41 13.04 -42.80
N ILE A 379 -6.80 12.85 -44.09
CA ILE A 379 -7.21 13.92 -44.98
C ILE A 379 -8.64 14.39 -44.67
N ASN A 380 -9.56 13.49 -44.42
CA ASN A 380 -10.99 13.80 -44.23
C ASN A 380 -11.49 13.63 -42.79
N LYS A 381 -10.69 13.09 -41.86
CA LYS A 381 -11.10 12.68 -40.53
C LYS A 381 -12.32 11.72 -40.49
N GLU A 382 -12.52 10.99 -41.59
CA GLU A 382 -13.54 9.95 -41.68
C GLU A 382 -12.93 8.61 -41.25
N PHE A 383 -13.70 7.83 -40.47
CA PHE A 383 -13.32 6.48 -40.13
C PHE A 383 -13.45 5.58 -41.36
N ILE A 384 -12.37 4.91 -41.74
CA ILE A 384 -12.32 4.01 -42.87
C ILE A 384 -11.83 2.65 -42.39
N GLY A 385 -12.57 1.61 -42.68
CA GLY A 385 -12.19 0.25 -42.40
C GLY A 385 -13.01 -0.47 -41.34
N GLU A 386 -12.76 -1.75 -41.20
CA GLU A 386 -13.32 -2.57 -40.13
C GLU A 386 -12.54 -2.31 -38.82
N GLU A 387 -13.23 -2.42 -37.70
CA GLU A 387 -12.59 -2.38 -36.39
C GLU A 387 -11.56 -3.50 -36.28
N ILE A 388 -10.30 -3.13 -36.00
CA ILE A 388 -9.20 -4.09 -35.87
C ILE A 388 -8.91 -4.27 -34.40
N TRP A 389 -9.04 -5.50 -33.92
CA TRP A 389 -8.66 -5.84 -32.54
C TRP A 389 -7.15 -5.66 -32.36
N THR A 390 -6.74 -4.86 -31.38
CA THR A 390 -5.33 -4.56 -31.10
C THR A 390 -4.73 -5.45 -30.03
N GLY A 391 -5.54 -5.92 -29.09
CA GLY A 391 -5.13 -6.62 -27.89
C GLY A 391 -4.42 -5.75 -26.86
N GLU A 392 -4.21 -4.45 -27.11
CA GLU A 392 -3.67 -3.50 -26.13
C GLU A 392 -4.74 -3.13 -25.11
N GLY A 393 -4.36 -2.76 -23.90
CA GLY A 393 -5.34 -2.43 -22.85
C GLY A 393 -4.72 -2.20 -21.49
N GLU A 394 -5.55 -2.24 -20.44
CA GLU A 394 -5.20 -1.93 -19.06
C GLU A 394 -5.21 -3.16 -18.15
N PHE A 395 -4.12 -3.34 -17.39
CA PHE A 395 -3.98 -4.42 -16.40
C PHE A 395 -4.67 -4.02 -15.09
N LYS A 396 -5.73 -4.74 -14.72
CA LYS A 396 -6.62 -4.35 -13.60
C LYS A 396 -6.14 -4.75 -12.22
N LEU A 397 -5.30 -5.77 -12.07
CA LEU A 397 -4.85 -6.26 -10.75
C LEU A 397 -4.00 -5.26 -9.97
N CYS A 398 -3.64 -4.12 -10.57
CA CYS A 398 -2.96 -3.01 -9.90
C CYS A 398 -3.86 -2.30 -8.86
N ASP A 399 -5.18 -2.42 -9.00
CA ASP A 399 -6.16 -1.96 -8.02
C ASP A 399 -6.35 -3.01 -6.92
N PHE A 400 -6.41 -2.56 -5.64
CA PHE A 400 -6.51 -3.47 -4.50
C PHE A 400 -7.85 -4.23 -4.49
N GLY A 401 -8.96 -3.59 -4.88
CA GLY A 401 -10.26 -4.25 -4.99
C GLY A 401 -10.25 -5.37 -6.02
N ASN A 402 -9.68 -5.11 -7.19
CA ASN A 402 -9.55 -6.12 -8.25
C ASN A 402 -8.59 -7.26 -7.85
N LEU A 403 -7.49 -6.94 -7.15
CA LEU A 403 -6.60 -7.95 -6.61
C LEU A 403 -7.34 -8.87 -5.63
N VAL A 404 -8.12 -8.30 -4.70
CA VAL A 404 -8.85 -9.10 -3.71
C VAL A 404 -9.95 -9.94 -4.37
N SER A 405 -10.68 -9.39 -5.34
CA SER A 405 -11.63 -10.17 -6.14
C SER A 405 -10.98 -11.36 -6.85
N PHE A 406 -9.75 -11.16 -7.38
CA PHE A 406 -8.96 -12.24 -7.95
C PHE A 406 -8.60 -13.30 -6.92
N LEU A 407 -8.23 -12.90 -5.70
CA LEU A 407 -7.91 -13.83 -4.62
C LEU A 407 -9.14 -14.66 -4.18
N GLU A 408 -10.31 -14.02 -4.07
CA GLU A 408 -11.56 -14.71 -3.71
C GLU A 408 -11.97 -15.75 -4.75
N LEU A 409 -11.85 -15.43 -6.03
CA LEU A 409 -12.18 -16.38 -7.11
C LEU A 409 -11.32 -17.64 -7.11
N MET A 410 -10.10 -17.57 -6.57
CA MET A 410 -9.26 -18.76 -6.41
C MET A 410 -9.73 -19.72 -5.32
N LEU A 411 -10.68 -19.32 -4.46
CA LEU A 411 -11.21 -20.16 -3.39
C LEU A 411 -12.44 -20.98 -3.84
N ASN A 412 -13.17 -20.50 -4.82
CA ASN A 412 -14.47 -21.06 -5.22
C ASN A 412 -14.44 -21.47 -6.70
N GLU A 413 -14.01 -22.71 -7.00
CA GLU A 413 -14.08 -23.25 -8.36
C GLU A 413 -15.49 -23.19 -8.95
N ASP A 414 -16.55 -23.35 -8.13
CA ASP A 414 -17.95 -23.28 -8.56
C ASP A 414 -18.38 -21.86 -8.95
N ASP A 415 -17.86 -20.82 -8.31
CA ASP A 415 -18.14 -19.41 -8.63
C ASP A 415 -17.46 -18.95 -9.93
N ILE A 416 -16.31 -19.54 -10.29
CA ILE A 416 -15.64 -19.31 -11.58
C ILE A 416 -16.57 -19.71 -12.74
N LEU A 417 -17.27 -20.83 -12.60
CA LEU A 417 -18.24 -21.32 -13.60
C LEU A 417 -19.49 -20.44 -13.70
N ILE A 418 -19.93 -19.85 -12.59
CA ILE A 418 -21.12 -18.97 -12.55
C ILE A 418 -20.79 -17.61 -13.19
N LEU A 419 -19.63 -17.04 -12.94
CA LEU A 419 -19.18 -15.76 -13.50
C LEU A 419 -18.88 -15.87 -14.99
N ALA A 420 -18.31 -16.98 -15.45
CA ALA A 420 -18.12 -17.26 -16.87
C ALA A 420 -19.46 -17.36 -17.63
N LYS A 421 -20.56 -17.81 -16.97
CA LYS A 421 -21.90 -17.84 -17.55
C LYS A 421 -22.60 -16.47 -17.55
N ASN A 422 -22.31 -15.60 -16.58
CA ASN A 422 -22.93 -14.27 -16.46
C ASN A 422 -22.25 -13.19 -17.32
N GLY A 423 -21.01 -13.41 -17.73
CA GLY A 423 -20.27 -12.55 -18.70
C GLY A 423 -20.74 -12.67 -20.16
N LYS A 424 -21.78 -13.49 -20.42
CA LYS A 424 -22.42 -13.66 -21.74
C LYS A 424 -23.72 -12.85 -21.90
N LYS A 425 -23.88 -11.72 -21.19
CA LYS A 425 -24.99 -10.79 -21.44
C LYS A 425 -24.48 -9.40 -21.79
#